data_d6a8c62ef5887ed47e4b2b1102828f32
#
_entry.id   d6a8c62ef5887ed47e4b2b1102828f32
#
_cell.length_a   1.000
_cell.length_b   1.000
_cell.length_c   1.000
_cell.angle_alpha   90.00
_cell.angle_beta   90.00
_cell.angle_gamma   90.00
#
_symmetry.space_group_name_H-M   'P 1'
#
loop_
_entity.id
_entity.type
_entity.pdbx_description
1 polymer ?
#
loop_
_entity_poly.entity_id
_entity_poly.type
_entity_poly.pdbx_seq_one_letter_code
_entity_poly.pdbx_strand_id
1 'polypeptide(L)'
;SSEFKSKIVIGTWSLSGDYGSVDLSKIQEVLLYCYEKGLREFDTAPSYGNGFMEFCLGSVFGNKSDVLINSKIGNSPFYGKSFIIGDLKKSFECTLKRLKRDNINILFLHNPRTEIHDYDSIHQFMDELKRDGKINFKGISLAKGYDYSSIDLNRFDVVQDDANLLSMDYKKLILSEKTLFMARSPLASGLLSGNIAPNTVFEKNDHRSFWLKGDRLISLMKRVDKIRGQSNLLLPIIARKFLLEDTQINRIIFGIKKKEHV
;
A
#
# COMPACT_ATOMS: atom_id res chain seq x y z
N SER A 1 10.27 -17.77 -9.46
CA SER A 1 9.23 -18.43 -10.26
C SER A 1 8.19 -17.42 -10.69
N SER A 2 7.42 -17.70 -11.74
CA SER A 2 6.31 -16.85 -12.22
C SER A 2 5.23 -16.64 -11.14
N GLU A 3 4.94 -17.66 -10.36
CA GLU A 3 4.00 -17.63 -9.24
C GLU A 3 4.42 -16.66 -8.13
N PHE A 4 5.69 -16.57 -7.83
CA PHE A 4 6.24 -15.59 -6.88
C PHE A 4 6.01 -14.16 -7.36
N LYS A 5 6.31 -13.87 -8.63
CA LYS A 5 6.13 -12.53 -9.20
C LYS A 5 4.67 -12.08 -9.20
N SER A 6 3.71 -13.01 -9.33
CA SER A 6 2.28 -12.68 -9.31
C SER A 6 1.78 -12.22 -7.94
N LYS A 7 2.48 -12.50 -6.85
CA LYS A 7 2.14 -12.03 -5.50
C LYS A 7 2.70 -10.64 -5.18
N ILE A 8 3.63 -10.11 -5.99
CA ILE A 8 4.33 -8.86 -5.70
C ILE A 8 3.57 -7.67 -6.29
N VAL A 9 3.27 -6.70 -5.45
CA VAL A 9 2.78 -5.38 -5.81
C VAL A 9 3.84 -4.35 -5.41
N ILE A 10 4.13 -3.40 -6.28
CA ILE A 10 5.09 -2.34 -6.01
C ILE A 10 4.40 -1.17 -5.35
N GLY A 11 4.75 -0.90 -4.10
CA GLY A 11 4.29 0.27 -3.35
C GLY A 11 5.09 1.52 -3.70
N THR A 12 4.40 2.60 -4.01
CA THR A 12 5.03 3.84 -4.47
C THR A 12 5.15 4.91 -3.39
N TRP A 13 4.63 4.68 -2.18
CA TRP A 13 4.70 5.68 -1.12
C TRP A 13 6.15 6.07 -0.76
N SER A 14 7.07 5.12 -0.72
CA SER A 14 8.49 5.39 -0.44
C SER A 14 9.20 6.26 -1.49
N LEU A 15 8.60 6.41 -2.68
CA LEU A 15 9.07 7.30 -3.75
C LEU A 15 8.46 8.71 -3.65
N SER A 16 7.47 8.94 -2.78
CA SER A 16 6.72 10.20 -2.68
C SER A 16 7.48 11.35 -2.02
N GLY A 17 8.60 11.06 -1.37
CA GLY A 17 9.35 12.00 -0.54
C GLY A 17 9.09 11.87 0.97
N ASP A 18 8.08 11.11 1.39
CA ASP A 18 7.73 10.92 2.81
C ASP A 18 8.77 10.07 3.59
N TYR A 19 9.64 9.36 2.87
CA TYR A 19 10.80 8.63 3.39
C TYR A 19 12.14 9.30 3.04
N GLY A 20 12.15 10.64 2.90
CA GLY A 20 13.29 11.43 2.43
C GLY A 20 13.21 11.70 0.92
N SER A 21 13.94 12.74 0.48
CA SER A 21 13.89 13.25 -0.89
C SER A 21 14.22 12.19 -1.94
N VAL A 22 13.49 12.20 -3.05
CA VAL A 22 13.75 11.37 -4.24
C VAL A 22 13.65 12.25 -5.48
N ASP A 23 14.64 12.14 -6.37
CA ASP A 23 14.68 12.84 -7.64
C ASP A 23 13.68 12.23 -8.63
N LEU A 24 12.99 13.07 -9.41
CA LEU A 24 12.03 12.65 -10.42
C LEU A 24 12.64 11.67 -11.44
N SER A 25 13.84 11.93 -11.91
CA SER A 25 14.53 11.06 -12.86
C SER A 25 14.78 9.66 -12.27
N LYS A 26 15.12 9.60 -10.99
CA LYS A 26 15.30 8.33 -10.25
C LYS A 26 13.98 7.60 -10.03
N ILE A 27 12.88 8.31 -9.79
CA ILE A 27 11.55 7.70 -9.69
C ILE A 27 11.21 6.99 -10.99
N GLN A 28 11.34 7.67 -12.12
CA GLN A 28 11.07 7.09 -13.43
C GLN A 28 11.97 5.89 -13.73
N GLU A 29 13.25 6.01 -13.42
CA GLU A 29 14.24 4.94 -13.59
C GLU A 29 13.89 3.69 -12.77
N VAL A 30 13.48 3.86 -11.51
CA VAL A 30 13.07 2.76 -10.64
C VAL A 30 11.79 2.09 -11.14
N LEU A 31 10.79 2.87 -11.57
CA LEU A 31 9.55 2.33 -12.12
C LEU A 31 9.79 1.52 -13.39
N LEU A 32 10.59 2.04 -14.31
CA LEU A 32 10.97 1.32 -15.54
C LEU A 32 11.77 0.06 -15.24
N TYR A 33 12.69 0.11 -14.29
CA TYR A 33 13.46 -1.06 -13.87
C TYR A 33 12.57 -2.16 -13.30
N CYS A 34 11.55 -1.82 -12.49
CA CYS A 34 10.56 -2.79 -12.04
C CYS A 34 9.84 -3.46 -13.22
N TYR A 35 9.45 -2.65 -14.20
CA TYR A 35 8.81 -3.15 -15.41
C TYR A 35 9.71 -4.11 -16.20
N GLU A 36 10.99 -3.78 -16.40
CA GLU A 36 12.00 -4.63 -17.06
C GLU A 36 12.21 -5.95 -16.31
N LYS A 37 12.08 -5.95 -14.99
CA LYS A 37 12.14 -7.17 -14.16
C LYS A 37 10.85 -8.01 -14.20
N GLY A 38 9.85 -7.59 -14.95
CA GLY A 38 8.60 -8.31 -15.13
C GLY A 38 7.56 -8.04 -14.04
N LEU A 39 7.76 -7.00 -13.19
CA LEU A 39 6.76 -6.55 -12.23
C LEU A 39 5.73 -5.67 -12.94
N ARG A 40 4.45 -5.93 -12.71
CA ARG A 40 3.36 -5.34 -13.49
C ARG A 40 2.27 -4.69 -12.67
N GLU A 41 2.29 -4.82 -11.35
CA GLU A 41 1.27 -4.26 -10.48
C GLU A 41 1.88 -3.22 -9.53
N PHE A 42 1.27 -2.01 -9.49
CA PHE A 42 1.76 -0.86 -8.72
C PHE A 42 0.63 -0.30 -7.86
N ASP A 43 0.91 -0.07 -6.57
CA ASP A 43 -0.02 0.53 -5.61
C ASP A 43 0.37 1.98 -5.34
N THR A 44 -0.61 2.88 -5.44
CA THR A 44 -0.45 4.31 -5.18
C THR A 44 -1.67 4.90 -4.46
N ALA A 45 -1.69 6.20 -4.26
CA ALA A 45 -2.82 6.95 -3.72
C ALA A 45 -2.70 8.44 -4.10
N PRO A 46 -3.82 9.18 -4.14
CA PRO A 46 -3.81 10.63 -4.34
C PRO A 46 -2.98 11.39 -3.29
N SER A 47 -2.96 10.90 -2.04
CA SER A 47 -2.18 11.50 -0.96
C SER A 47 -0.67 11.28 -1.08
N TYR A 48 -0.19 10.35 -1.90
CA TYR A 48 1.24 10.07 -2.07
C TYR A 48 1.89 11.19 -2.89
N GLY A 49 2.68 12.03 -2.20
CA GLY A 49 3.28 13.22 -2.79
C GLY A 49 2.24 14.20 -3.34
N ASN A 50 1.03 14.26 -2.74
CA ASN A 50 -0.04 15.17 -3.16
C ASN A 50 -0.38 15.08 -4.66
N GLY A 51 -0.65 13.86 -5.14
CA GLY A 51 -0.98 13.57 -6.54
C GLY A 51 0.24 13.34 -7.44
N PHE A 52 1.44 13.64 -6.94
CA PHE A 52 2.67 13.52 -7.72
C PHE A 52 2.99 12.08 -8.13
N MET A 53 2.75 11.10 -7.22
CA MET A 53 3.01 9.70 -7.56
C MET A 53 2.06 9.15 -8.61
N GLU A 54 0.78 9.51 -8.58
CA GLU A 54 -0.14 9.16 -9.67
C GLU A 54 0.28 9.79 -10.99
N PHE A 55 0.74 11.06 -10.97
CA PHE A 55 1.28 11.73 -12.16
C PHE A 55 2.52 11.01 -12.71
N CYS A 56 3.47 10.62 -11.85
CA CYS A 56 4.66 9.85 -12.26
C CYS A 56 4.29 8.52 -12.91
N LEU A 57 3.38 7.76 -12.28
CA LEU A 57 2.89 6.50 -12.86
C LEU A 57 2.19 6.71 -14.19
N GLY A 58 1.38 7.76 -14.31
CA GLY A 58 0.71 8.12 -15.56
C GLY A 58 1.69 8.49 -16.67
N SER A 59 2.78 9.18 -16.33
CA SER A 59 3.82 9.57 -17.28
C SER A 59 4.63 8.38 -17.81
N VAL A 60 4.86 7.36 -16.96
CA VAL A 60 5.64 6.17 -17.32
C VAL A 60 4.77 5.08 -17.93
N PHE A 61 3.57 4.85 -17.38
CA PHE A 61 2.73 3.69 -17.66
C PHE A 61 1.34 4.00 -18.20
N GLY A 62 0.99 5.27 -18.43
CA GLY A 62 -0.36 5.64 -18.88
C GLY A 62 -0.85 4.84 -20.10
N ASN A 63 0.03 4.61 -21.07
CA ASN A 63 -0.26 3.89 -22.32
C ASN A 63 0.10 2.39 -22.27
N LYS A 64 0.51 1.84 -21.11
CA LYS A 64 0.91 0.43 -21.01
C LYS A 64 -0.23 -0.40 -20.44
N SER A 65 -0.98 -1.08 -21.30
CA SER A 65 -2.16 -1.89 -20.92
C SER A 65 -1.81 -3.13 -20.09
N ASP A 66 -0.57 -3.60 -20.16
CA ASP A 66 -0.06 -4.74 -19.39
C ASP A 66 0.38 -4.38 -17.95
N VAL A 67 0.27 -3.10 -17.57
CA VAL A 67 0.55 -2.62 -16.20
C VAL A 67 -0.74 -2.38 -15.45
N LEU A 68 -0.86 -3.02 -14.28
CA LEU A 68 -1.97 -2.87 -13.35
C LEU A 68 -1.64 -1.76 -12.34
N ILE A 69 -2.55 -0.80 -12.17
CA ILE A 69 -2.39 0.28 -11.21
C ILE A 69 -3.55 0.21 -10.22
N ASN A 70 -3.22 0.18 -8.93
CA ASN A 70 -4.15 0.29 -7.83
C ASN A 70 -4.06 1.70 -7.24
N SER A 71 -5.19 2.35 -7.01
CA SER A 71 -5.23 3.63 -6.32
C SER A 71 -6.36 3.67 -5.27
N LYS A 72 -6.57 4.84 -4.68
CA LYS A 72 -7.41 4.97 -3.49
C LYS A 72 -8.28 6.22 -3.58
N ILE A 73 -9.41 6.22 -2.84
CA ILE A 73 -10.30 7.38 -2.66
C ILE A 73 -10.62 7.58 -1.17
N GLY A 74 -11.05 8.77 -0.81
CA GLY A 74 -11.43 9.12 0.56
C GLY A 74 -10.36 9.86 1.36
N ASN A 75 -9.14 9.95 0.84
CA ASN A 75 -8.08 10.78 1.41
C ASN A 75 -7.40 11.54 0.26
N SER A 76 -7.89 12.75 -0.01
CA SER A 76 -7.41 13.60 -1.11
C SER A 76 -6.51 14.70 -0.57
N PRO A 77 -5.41 15.05 -1.25
CA PRO A 77 -4.56 16.17 -0.86
C PRO A 77 -5.27 17.52 -0.94
N PHE A 78 -6.33 17.62 -1.75
CA PHE A 78 -7.02 18.90 -2.01
C PHE A 78 -8.30 19.06 -1.18
N TYR A 79 -8.97 17.97 -0.83
CA TYR A 79 -10.26 17.98 -0.11
C TYR A 79 -10.14 17.40 1.30
N GLY A 80 -8.94 16.95 1.68
CA GLY A 80 -8.73 16.24 2.94
C GLY A 80 -9.41 14.86 2.94
N LYS A 81 -9.79 14.42 4.14
CA LYS A 81 -10.43 13.13 4.32
C LYS A 81 -11.94 13.29 4.20
N SER A 82 -12.53 12.72 3.16
CA SER A 82 -13.97 12.74 2.92
C SER A 82 -14.44 11.45 2.25
N PHE A 83 -15.53 10.89 2.79
CA PHE A 83 -16.21 9.71 2.22
C PHE A 83 -17.62 10.07 1.69
N ILE A 84 -17.86 11.34 1.44
CA ILE A 84 -19.07 11.83 0.78
C ILE A 84 -19.00 11.44 -0.71
N ILE A 85 -20.06 10.86 -1.25
CA ILE A 85 -20.10 10.32 -2.63
C ILE A 85 -19.64 11.34 -3.68
N GLY A 86 -20.07 12.60 -3.57
CA GLY A 86 -19.66 13.65 -4.50
C GLY A 86 -18.14 13.88 -4.51
N ASP A 87 -17.50 13.84 -3.36
CA ASP A 87 -16.04 13.99 -3.22
C ASP A 87 -15.30 12.75 -3.72
N LEU A 88 -15.83 11.55 -3.44
CA LEU A 88 -15.27 10.29 -3.93
C LEU A 88 -15.29 10.24 -5.46
N LYS A 89 -16.40 10.61 -6.09
CA LYS A 89 -16.52 10.69 -7.56
C LYS A 89 -15.49 11.65 -8.16
N LYS A 90 -15.39 12.87 -7.64
CA LYS A 90 -14.38 13.85 -8.08
C LYS A 90 -12.96 13.36 -7.90
N SER A 91 -12.67 12.74 -6.74
CA SER A 91 -11.35 12.17 -6.45
C SER A 91 -10.97 11.10 -7.47
N PHE A 92 -11.89 10.19 -7.80
CA PHE A 92 -11.66 9.14 -8.78
C PHE A 92 -11.40 9.70 -10.19
N GLU A 93 -12.20 10.65 -10.64
CA GLU A 93 -11.98 11.32 -11.94
C GLU A 93 -10.61 12.00 -12.02
N CYS A 94 -10.19 12.68 -10.94
CA CYS A 94 -8.87 13.30 -10.87
C CYS A 94 -7.73 12.25 -10.89
N THR A 95 -7.92 11.11 -10.23
CA THR A 95 -6.99 9.97 -10.27
C THR A 95 -6.80 9.48 -11.71
N LEU A 96 -7.88 9.23 -12.45
CA LEU A 96 -7.81 8.78 -13.85
C LEU A 96 -7.03 9.78 -14.73
N LYS A 97 -7.28 11.09 -14.54
CA LYS A 97 -6.56 12.15 -15.27
C LYS A 97 -5.05 12.15 -14.97
N ARG A 98 -4.66 12.05 -13.68
CA ARG A 98 -3.24 12.01 -13.30
C ARG A 98 -2.56 10.74 -13.81
N LEU A 99 -3.23 9.60 -13.75
CA LEU A 99 -2.73 8.32 -14.26
C LEU A 99 -2.77 8.23 -15.79
N LYS A 100 -3.43 9.17 -16.49
CA LYS A 100 -3.66 9.13 -17.95
C LYS A 100 -4.27 7.81 -18.40
N ARG A 101 -5.28 7.34 -17.68
CA ARG A 101 -5.97 6.07 -17.91
C ARG A 101 -7.48 6.23 -17.83
N ASP A 102 -8.18 5.35 -18.53
CA ASP A 102 -9.64 5.24 -18.47
C ASP A 102 -10.12 4.28 -17.39
N ASN A 103 -9.22 3.45 -16.87
CA ASN A 103 -9.48 2.48 -15.82
C ASN A 103 -8.27 2.24 -14.91
N ILE A 104 -8.53 1.67 -13.74
CA ILE A 104 -7.52 1.14 -12.82
C ILE A 104 -7.88 -0.28 -12.38
N ASN A 105 -6.91 -0.99 -11.81
CA ASN A 105 -7.11 -2.38 -11.39
C ASN A 105 -7.95 -2.46 -10.10
N ILE A 106 -7.45 -1.89 -8.99
CA ILE A 106 -8.16 -1.89 -7.71
C ILE A 106 -8.36 -0.44 -7.26
N LEU A 107 -9.59 -0.12 -6.85
CA LEU A 107 -9.91 1.13 -6.17
C LEU A 107 -10.19 0.85 -4.71
N PHE A 108 -9.35 1.38 -3.81
CA PHE A 108 -9.51 1.23 -2.37
C PHE A 108 -10.20 2.43 -1.71
N LEU A 109 -11.10 2.19 -0.75
CA LEU A 109 -11.40 3.18 0.28
C LEU A 109 -10.18 3.36 1.17
N HIS A 110 -9.65 4.58 1.28
CA HIS A 110 -8.36 4.85 1.89
C HIS A 110 -8.44 5.08 3.40
N ASN A 111 -8.17 4.05 4.19
CA ASN A 111 -8.06 4.11 5.64
C ASN A 111 -9.23 4.87 6.30
N PRO A 112 -10.49 4.48 6.11
CA PRO A 112 -11.62 5.17 6.73
C PRO A 112 -11.48 5.06 8.26
N ARG A 113 -11.42 6.21 8.95
CA ARG A 113 -11.34 6.29 10.42
C ARG A 113 -12.57 6.95 11.04
N THR A 114 -13.39 7.54 10.20
CA THR A 114 -14.62 8.20 10.62
C THR A 114 -15.79 7.27 10.37
N GLU A 115 -16.84 7.41 11.16
CA GLU A 115 -18.09 6.74 10.90
C GLU A 115 -18.58 7.14 9.51
N ILE A 116 -18.76 6.17 8.66
CA ILE A 116 -19.35 6.37 7.34
C ILE A 116 -20.81 5.99 7.46
N HIS A 117 -21.69 6.98 7.31
CA HIS A 117 -23.13 6.77 7.48
C HIS A 117 -23.77 6.05 6.30
N ASP A 118 -23.13 6.03 5.14
CA ASP A 118 -23.72 5.51 3.90
C ASP A 118 -22.73 4.61 3.12
N TYR A 119 -22.39 3.48 3.72
CA TYR A 119 -21.62 2.45 3.02
C TYR A 119 -22.34 1.88 1.81
N ASP A 120 -23.66 1.83 1.83
CA ASP A 120 -24.43 1.26 0.72
C ASP A 120 -24.29 2.10 -0.55
N SER A 121 -24.39 3.41 -0.47
CA SER A 121 -24.13 4.30 -1.62
C SER A 121 -22.68 4.20 -2.12
N ILE A 122 -21.69 4.01 -1.23
CA ILE A 122 -20.31 3.81 -1.62
C ILE A 122 -20.16 2.48 -2.38
N HIS A 123 -20.74 1.40 -1.88
CA HIS A 123 -20.71 0.11 -2.57
C HIS A 123 -21.42 0.19 -3.92
N GLN A 124 -22.58 0.83 -3.99
CA GLN A 124 -23.29 1.06 -5.26
C GLN A 124 -22.39 1.80 -6.25
N PHE A 125 -21.75 2.87 -5.84
CA PHE A 125 -20.81 3.64 -6.69
C PHE A 125 -19.65 2.77 -7.20
N MET A 126 -19.01 2.00 -6.33
CA MET A 126 -17.91 1.13 -6.74
C MET A 126 -18.37 -0.01 -7.64
N ASP A 127 -19.56 -0.55 -7.42
CA ASP A 127 -20.15 -1.58 -8.28
C ASP A 127 -20.53 -1.02 -9.66
N GLU A 128 -21.00 0.22 -9.73
CA GLU A 128 -21.19 0.95 -10.99
C GLU A 128 -19.88 1.10 -11.75
N LEU A 129 -18.78 1.51 -11.08
CA LEU A 129 -17.46 1.60 -11.70
C LEU A 129 -16.96 0.24 -12.22
N LYS A 130 -17.22 -0.86 -11.50
CA LYS A 130 -16.88 -2.21 -11.97
C LYS A 130 -17.68 -2.57 -13.23
N ARG A 131 -18.99 -2.37 -13.22
CA ARG A 131 -19.87 -2.65 -14.37
C ARG A 131 -19.47 -1.86 -15.61
N ASP A 132 -19.05 -0.60 -15.42
CA ASP A 132 -18.63 0.29 -16.50
C ASP A 132 -17.17 0.07 -16.93
N GLY A 133 -16.48 -0.93 -16.36
CA GLY A 133 -15.09 -1.28 -16.70
C GLY A 133 -14.06 -0.23 -16.25
N LYS A 134 -14.44 0.66 -15.34
CA LYS A 134 -13.55 1.70 -14.80
C LYS A 134 -12.62 1.17 -13.71
N ILE A 135 -13.03 0.12 -13.02
CA ILE A 135 -12.20 -0.64 -12.07
C ILE A 135 -12.44 -2.14 -12.25
N ASN A 136 -11.45 -2.97 -11.97
CA ASN A 136 -11.63 -4.42 -11.96
C ASN A 136 -12.13 -4.90 -10.60
N PHE A 137 -11.60 -4.33 -9.50
CA PHE A 137 -11.90 -4.74 -8.14
C PHE A 137 -12.14 -3.52 -7.24
N LYS A 138 -13.07 -3.67 -6.30
CA LYS A 138 -13.28 -2.72 -5.21
C LYS A 138 -12.59 -3.20 -3.94
N GLY A 139 -11.88 -2.30 -3.26
CA GLY A 139 -11.12 -2.63 -2.06
C GLY A 139 -11.34 -1.65 -0.91
N ILE A 140 -10.81 -2.03 0.24
CA ILE A 140 -10.67 -1.18 1.42
C ILE A 140 -9.28 -1.34 1.98
N SER A 141 -8.59 -0.23 2.28
CA SER A 141 -7.36 -0.25 3.06
C SER A 141 -7.66 0.14 4.50
N LEU A 142 -7.19 -0.69 5.45
CA LEU A 142 -7.51 -0.52 6.86
C LEU A 142 -6.50 0.41 7.54
N ALA A 143 -6.99 1.27 8.45
CA ALA A 143 -6.15 2.12 9.26
C ALA A 143 -5.66 1.35 10.49
N LYS A 144 -4.38 1.48 10.81
CA LYS A 144 -3.80 0.85 11.99
C LYS A 144 -4.48 1.31 13.28
N GLY A 145 -4.83 0.35 14.13
CA GLY A 145 -5.41 0.61 15.43
C GLY A 145 -6.87 1.09 15.41
N TYR A 146 -7.57 0.94 14.28
CA TYR A 146 -9.00 1.21 14.17
C TYR A 146 -9.80 -0.10 14.18
N ASP A 147 -10.96 -0.08 14.82
CA ASP A 147 -11.86 -1.24 14.88
C ASP A 147 -12.80 -1.24 13.66
N TYR A 148 -12.69 -2.29 12.84
CA TYR A 148 -13.53 -2.51 11.66
C TYR A 148 -14.60 -3.60 11.87
N SER A 149 -14.86 -4.03 13.11
CA SER A 149 -15.84 -5.09 13.42
C SER A 149 -17.27 -4.76 12.99
N SER A 150 -17.61 -3.46 12.88
CA SER A 150 -18.91 -3.00 12.42
C SER A 150 -19.08 -2.98 10.89
N ILE A 151 -18.02 -3.29 10.13
CA ILE A 151 -18.02 -3.23 8.67
C ILE A 151 -17.96 -4.64 8.10
N ASP A 152 -18.85 -4.97 7.19
CA ASP A 152 -18.76 -6.21 6.43
C ASP A 152 -17.66 -6.11 5.37
N LEU A 153 -16.45 -6.56 5.73
CA LEU A 153 -15.29 -6.56 4.85
C LEU A 153 -15.47 -7.49 3.64
N ASN A 154 -16.37 -8.47 3.71
CA ASN A 154 -16.65 -9.39 2.61
C ASN A 154 -17.48 -8.79 1.48
N ARG A 155 -17.96 -7.57 1.65
CA ARG A 155 -18.52 -6.76 0.56
C ARG A 155 -17.46 -6.16 -0.36
N PHE A 156 -16.18 -6.23 0.02
CA PHE A 156 -15.06 -5.82 -0.83
C PHE A 156 -14.40 -7.04 -1.47
N ASP A 157 -13.85 -6.85 -2.67
CA ASP A 157 -13.09 -7.90 -3.37
C ASP A 157 -11.67 -8.03 -2.76
N VAL A 158 -11.12 -6.92 -2.22
CA VAL A 158 -9.76 -6.86 -1.67
C VAL A 158 -9.72 -6.07 -0.37
N VAL A 159 -9.12 -6.64 0.66
CA VAL A 159 -8.80 -5.95 1.92
C VAL A 159 -7.29 -5.76 2.01
N GLN A 160 -6.85 -4.52 2.25
CA GLN A 160 -5.44 -4.17 2.43
C GLN A 160 -5.18 -3.76 3.89
N ASP A 161 -4.22 -4.39 4.55
CA ASP A 161 -3.83 -4.06 5.93
C ASP A 161 -2.35 -4.31 6.16
N ASP A 162 -1.81 -3.76 7.26
CA ASP A 162 -0.47 -4.06 7.72
C ASP A 162 -0.34 -5.53 8.07
N ALA A 163 0.68 -6.16 7.50
CA ALA A 163 1.01 -7.55 7.80
C ALA A 163 2.53 -7.73 7.80
N ASN A 164 3.09 -8.05 8.96
CA ASN A 164 4.51 -8.33 9.14
C ASN A 164 4.74 -8.98 10.52
N LEU A 165 5.97 -9.38 10.79
CA LEU A 165 6.36 -10.04 12.05
C LEU A 165 6.14 -9.19 13.32
N LEU A 166 5.96 -7.87 13.19
CA LEU A 166 5.65 -6.96 14.30
C LEU A 166 4.16 -6.57 14.35
N SER A 167 3.37 -6.92 13.33
CA SER A 167 1.94 -6.60 13.22
C SER A 167 1.19 -7.77 12.57
N MET A 168 0.55 -8.60 13.41
CA MET A 168 -0.14 -9.82 12.98
C MET A 168 -1.67 -9.74 13.20
N ASP A 169 -2.21 -8.54 13.43
CA ASP A 169 -3.65 -8.38 13.70
C ASP A 169 -4.52 -8.76 12.49
N TYR A 170 -3.97 -8.73 11.27
CA TYR A 170 -4.64 -9.22 10.07
C TYR A 170 -5.12 -10.68 10.19
N LYS A 171 -4.46 -11.49 11.01
CA LYS A 171 -4.86 -12.89 11.25
C LYS A 171 -6.20 -13.02 11.97
N LYS A 172 -6.69 -11.95 12.57
CA LYS A 172 -8.01 -11.90 13.22
C LYS A 172 -9.13 -11.55 12.24
N LEU A 173 -8.80 -11.12 11.01
CA LEU A 173 -9.79 -10.82 9.99
C LEU A 173 -10.46 -12.10 9.50
N ILE A 174 -11.80 -12.08 9.48
CA ILE A 174 -12.60 -13.18 8.96
C ILE A 174 -13.02 -12.80 7.53
N LEU A 175 -12.25 -13.29 6.56
CA LEU A 175 -12.50 -13.04 5.15
C LEU A 175 -13.01 -14.31 4.46
N SER A 176 -13.96 -14.14 3.55
CA SER A 176 -14.45 -15.22 2.69
C SER A 176 -13.38 -15.61 1.65
N GLU A 177 -13.51 -16.80 1.07
CA GLU A 177 -12.62 -17.25 -0.02
C GLU A 177 -12.65 -16.33 -1.25
N LYS A 178 -13.68 -15.51 -1.40
CA LYS A 178 -13.84 -14.54 -2.50
C LYS A 178 -13.15 -13.22 -2.23
N THR A 179 -12.80 -12.91 -0.98
CA THR A 179 -12.17 -11.65 -0.57
C THR A 179 -10.67 -11.87 -0.44
N LEU A 180 -9.90 -11.21 -1.30
CA LEU A 180 -8.44 -11.31 -1.28
C LEU A 180 -7.86 -10.42 -0.17
N PHE A 181 -6.76 -10.88 0.44
CA PHE A 181 -5.98 -10.08 1.38
C PHE A 181 -4.67 -9.62 0.76
N MET A 182 -4.42 -8.30 0.84
CA MET A 182 -3.20 -7.65 0.35
C MET A 182 -2.41 -7.10 1.53
N ALA A 183 -1.24 -7.67 1.78
CA ALA A 183 -0.36 -7.26 2.86
C ALA A 183 0.36 -5.96 2.53
N ARG A 184 0.32 -5.01 3.45
CA ARG A 184 1.05 -3.75 3.43
C ARG A 184 2.16 -3.76 4.48
N SER A 185 3.18 -2.91 4.31
CA SER A 185 4.27 -2.72 5.28
C SER A 185 5.03 -4.01 5.64
N PRO A 186 5.50 -4.79 4.69
CA PRO A 186 6.14 -6.09 4.93
C PRO A 186 7.40 -6.00 5.80
N LEU A 187 8.12 -4.88 5.74
CA LEU A 187 9.32 -4.60 6.54
C LEU A 187 9.05 -3.64 7.71
N ALA A 188 7.79 -3.41 8.08
CA ALA A 188 7.38 -2.59 9.23
C ALA A 188 8.09 -1.21 9.24
N SER A 189 7.92 -0.43 8.16
CA SER A 189 8.59 0.87 7.98
C SER A 189 10.12 0.82 8.04
N GLY A 190 10.70 -0.31 7.65
CA GLY A 190 12.14 -0.55 7.62
C GLY A 190 12.71 -1.19 8.88
N LEU A 191 11.94 -1.36 9.95
CA LEU A 191 12.38 -2.02 11.19
C LEU A 191 12.90 -3.44 10.95
N LEU A 192 12.34 -4.15 9.99
CA LEU A 192 12.74 -5.51 9.61
C LEU A 192 13.74 -5.54 8.44
N SER A 193 14.30 -4.39 8.05
CA SER A 193 15.31 -4.30 6.98
C SER A 193 16.72 -4.71 7.42
N GLY A 194 16.99 -4.67 8.72
CA GLY A 194 18.33 -4.84 9.27
C GLY A 194 19.17 -3.55 9.33
N ASN A 195 18.65 -2.43 8.78
CA ASN A 195 19.37 -1.15 8.68
C ASN A 195 19.01 -0.14 9.77
N ILE A 196 18.08 -0.48 10.67
CA ILE A 196 17.66 0.38 11.78
C ILE A 196 18.23 -0.17 13.08
N ALA A 197 18.77 0.72 13.92
CA ALA A 197 19.30 0.45 15.25
C ALA A 197 18.53 1.26 16.31
N PRO A 198 18.63 0.92 17.61
CA PRO A 198 17.94 1.64 18.68
C PRO A 198 18.25 3.15 18.78
N ASN A 199 19.41 3.56 18.25
CA ASN A 199 19.89 4.94 18.20
C ASN A 199 19.78 5.60 16.83
N THR A 200 19.07 4.97 15.89
CA THR A 200 18.86 5.56 14.54
C THR A 200 18.12 6.89 14.65
N VAL A 201 18.64 7.90 13.97
CA VAL A 201 18.02 9.21 13.79
C VAL A 201 17.57 9.36 12.33
N PHE A 202 16.31 9.63 12.12
CA PHE A 202 15.75 9.86 10.78
C PHE A 202 15.88 11.34 10.40
N GLU A 203 16.05 11.61 9.11
CA GLU A 203 16.06 12.98 8.57
C GLU A 203 14.71 13.67 8.85
N LYS A 204 14.72 15.01 8.95
CA LYS A 204 13.52 15.80 9.28
C LYS A 204 12.38 15.63 8.27
N ASN A 205 12.70 15.39 7.01
CA ASN A 205 11.76 15.14 5.91
C ASN A 205 11.32 13.67 5.79
N ASP A 206 11.84 12.80 6.63
CA ASP A 206 11.39 11.40 6.73
C ASP A 206 10.26 11.33 7.78
N HIS A 207 9.07 10.87 7.36
CA HIS A 207 7.90 10.81 8.24
C HIS A 207 8.14 9.98 9.51
N ARG A 208 9.10 9.04 9.50
CA ARG A 208 9.46 8.23 10.66
C ARG A 208 10.07 9.07 11.78
N SER A 209 10.67 10.22 11.48
CA SER A 209 11.23 11.15 12.46
C SER A 209 10.21 11.64 13.48
N PHE A 210 8.91 11.65 13.11
CA PHE A 210 7.83 12.10 13.99
C PHE A 210 7.38 11.05 14.99
N TRP A 211 7.43 9.76 14.64
CA TRP A 211 6.82 8.71 15.44
C TRP A 211 7.75 7.56 15.84
N LEU A 212 8.86 7.34 15.12
CA LEU A 212 9.81 6.24 15.34
C LEU A 212 11.10 6.74 15.97
N LYS A 213 11.01 7.13 17.25
CA LYS A 213 12.14 7.69 18.03
C LYS A 213 12.01 7.37 19.51
N GLY A 214 13.10 7.58 20.27
CA GLY A 214 13.14 7.41 21.72
C GLY A 214 12.70 6.02 22.17
N ASP A 215 12.00 5.95 23.28
CA ASP A 215 11.57 4.70 23.92
C ASP A 215 10.75 3.79 22.99
N ARG A 216 9.98 4.40 22.07
CA ARG A 216 9.20 3.64 21.08
C ARG A 216 10.11 2.87 20.12
N LEU A 217 11.16 3.52 19.60
CA LEU A 217 12.15 2.87 18.75
C LEU A 217 12.88 1.76 19.50
N ILE A 218 13.35 2.05 20.72
CA ILE A 218 14.04 1.09 21.58
C ILE A 218 13.17 -0.14 21.84
N SER A 219 11.90 0.06 22.20
CA SER A 219 10.96 -1.03 22.47
C SER A 219 10.71 -1.90 21.24
N LEU A 220 10.54 -1.29 20.07
CA LEU A 220 10.36 -2.02 18.81
C LEU A 220 11.61 -2.80 18.42
N MET A 221 12.80 -2.21 18.60
CA MET A 221 14.06 -2.89 18.31
C MET A 221 14.33 -4.09 19.21
N LYS A 222 13.92 -4.06 20.48
CA LYS A 222 13.94 -5.25 21.36
C LYS A 222 13.11 -6.41 20.80
N ARG A 223 11.94 -6.11 20.20
CA ARG A 223 11.12 -7.12 19.52
C ARG A 223 11.81 -7.65 18.25
N VAL A 224 12.43 -6.75 17.47
CA VAL A 224 13.21 -7.12 16.28
C VAL A 224 14.37 -8.06 16.63
N ASP A 225 15.10 -7.78 17.72
CA ASP A 225 16.22 -8.59 18.18
C ASP A 225 15.77 -10.00 18.59
N LYS A 226 14.61 -10.13 19.23
CA LYS A 226 14.02 -11.44 19.50
C LYS A 226 13.73 -12.24 18.22
N ILE A 227 13.20 -11.59 17.17
CA ILE A 227 12.96 -12.24 15.88
C ILE A 227 14.30 -12.66 15.25
N ARG A 228 15.29 -11.77 15.26
CA ARG A 228 16.65 -12.05 14.73
C ARG A 228 17.31 -13.25 15.42
N GLY A 229 17.12 -13.38 16.72
CA GLY A 229 17.69 -14.49 17.50
C GLY A 229 17.07 -15.86 17.24
N GLN A 230 15.95 -15.94 16.51
CA GLN A 230 15.25 -17.19 16.21
C GLN A 230 15.75 -17.90 14.94
N SER A 231 16.62 -17.27 14.15
CA SER A 231 17.08 -17.82 12.88
C SER A 231 18.46 -17.28 12.49
N ASN A 232 19.23 -18.09 11.79
CA ASN A 232 20.52 -17.69 11.21
C ASN A 232 20.36 -16.92 9.88
N LEU A 233 19.12 -16.74 9.39
CA LEU A 233 18.86 -16.00 8.17
C LEU A 233 18.90 -14.49 8.43
N LEU A 234 19.19 -13.71 7.38
CA LEU A 234 19.08 -12.26 7.43
C LEU A 234 17.63 -11.83 7.70
N LEU A 235 17.46 -10.82 8.53
CA LEU A 235 16.17 -10.32 8.97
C LEU A 235 15.17 -10.02 7.82
N PRO A 236 15.56 -9.37 6.70
CA PRO A 236 14.67 -9.16 5.57
C PRO A 236 14.21 -10.46 4.89
N ILE A 237 15.05 -11.50 4.93
CA ILE A 237 14.71 -12.83 4.39
C ILE A 237 13.66 -13.49 5.26
N ILE A 238 13.82 -13.44 6.59
CA ILE A 238 12.85 -13.97 7.55
C ILE A 238 11.50 -13.27 7.34
N ALA A 239 11.51 -11.93 7.26
CA ALA A 239 10.29 -11.13 7.09
C ALA A 239 9.54 -11.45 5.78
N ARG A 240 10.27 -11.61 4.67
CA ARG A 240 9.68 -11.97 3.37
C ARG A 240 9.14 -13.40 3.36
N LYS A 241 9.92 -14.35 3.88
CA LYS A 241 9.54 -15.75 3.95
C LYS A 241 8.23 -15.93 4.73
N PHE A 242 8.12 -15.26 5.90
CA PHE A 242 6.92 -15.27 6.72
C PHE A 242 5.66 -14.89 5.91
N LEU A 243 5.72 -13.82 5.11
CA LEU A 243 4.58 -13.36 4.32
C LEU A 243 4.27 -14.25 3.10
N LEU A 244 5.31 -14.81 2.49
CA LEU A 244 5.16 -15.66 1.30
C LEU A 244 4.58 -17.03 1.63
N GLU A 245 4.87 -17.56 2.81
CA GLU A 245 4.37 -18.84 3.30
C GLU A 245 2.97 -18.73 3.93
N ASP A 246 2.51 -17.52 4.25
CA ASP A 246 1.17 -17.32 4.80
C ASP A 246 0.09 -17.45 3.71
N THR A 247 -0.75 -18.47 3.85
CA THR A 247 -1.81 -18.79 2.89
C THR A 247 -2.96 -17.78 2.88
N GLN A 248 -3.11 -16.98 3.94
CA GLN A 248 -4.09 -15.89 3.99
C GLN A 248 -3.68 -14.70 3.12
N ILE A 249 -2.39 -14.59 2.76
CA ILE A 249 -1.86 -13.46 2.01
C ILE A 249 -1.84 -13.77 0.52
N ASN A 250 -2.66 -13.06 -0.24
CA ASN A 250 -2.76 -13.22 -1.70
C ASN A 250 -1.81 -12.31 -2.47
N ARG A 251 -1.54 -11.10 -1.94
CA ARG A 251 -0.67 -10.07 -2.52
C ARG A 251 0.17 -9.42 -1.43
N ILE A 252 1.37 -8.96 -1.79
CA ILE A 252 2.28 -8.27 -0.86
C ILE A 252 2.77 -7.00 -1.54
N ILE A 253 2.56 -5.86 -0.89
CA ILE A 253 3.05 -4.55 -1.35
C ILE A 253 4.45 -4.33 -0.79
N PHE A 254 5.45 -4.32 -1.66
CA PHE A 254 6.81 -3.95 -1.32
C PHE A 254 7.09 -2.51 -1.70
N GLY A 255 7.46 -1.69 -0.71
CA GLY A 255 7.97 -0.35 -0.94
C GLY A 255 9.39 -0.41 -1.51
N ILE A 256 9.63 0.35 -2.57
CA ILE A 256 10.95 0.49 -3.20
C ILE A 256 11.34 1.95 -3.23
N LYS A 257 12.62 2.26 -3.06
CA LYS A 257 13.18 3.61 -3.17
C LYS A 257 14.31 3.70 -4.19
N LYS A 258 14.92 2.57 -4.51
CA LYS A 258 16.04 2.45 -5.44
C LYS A 258 16.06 1.06 -6.08
N LYS A 259 16.79 0.93 -7.20
CA LYS A 259 16.88 -0.32 -7.99
C LYS A 259 17.33 -1.53 -7.17
N GLU A 260 18.23 -1.33 -6.24
CA GLU A 260 18.76 -2.40 -5.39
C GLU A 260 17.70 -3.02 -4.45
N HIS A 261 16.53 -2.39 -4.33
CA HIS A 261 15.40 -2.95 -3.58
C HIS A 261 14.56 -3.94 -4.41
N VAL A 262 14.69 -3.92 -5.73
CA VAL A 262 14.00 -4.79 -6.69
C VAL A 262 14.72 -6.12 -6.86
#